data_3a5d2ba522a64ecefe8a096d2482e741
#
_entry.id   3a5d2ba522a64ecefe8a096d2482e741
#
_cell.length_a   1.000
_cell.length_b   1.000
_cell.length_c   1.000
_cell.angle_alpha   90.00
_cell.angle_beta   90.00
_cell.angle_gamma   90.00
#
_symmetry.space_group_name_H-M   'P 1'
#
loop_
_entity.id
_entity.type
_entity.pdbx_description
1 polymer ?
#
loop_
_entity_poly.entity_id
_entity_poly.type
_entity_poly.pdbx_seq_one_letter_code
_entity_poly.pdbx_strand_id
1 'polypeptide(L)'
;MKLYIDLDLEKCSACGACAVACMDQNDIDTQSETPFRNVFAVDKKGKDGKEAVYASIACMHCADAPCVTGCPVGCLTKDEDTGLTLYDNTNCIGCHSCAMACPFGIPSFNKMGKMQKCDGCAERQLHGMEPACVRVCPTGALKVYTEDEYKEAKAGRSIQKLLDVL
;
A
#
# COMPACT_ATOMS: atom_id res chain seq x y z
N MET A 1 16.18 -7.72 -4.21
CA MET A 1 16.17 -7.38 -2.76
C MET A 1 14.74 -7.05 -2.37
N LYS A 2 14.17 -7.73 -1.39
CA LYS A 2 12.78 -7.51 -0.95
C LYS A 2 12.63 -6.16 -0.26
N LEU A 3 11.60 -5.41 -0.65
CA LEU A 3 11.31 -4.08 -0.15
C LEU A 3 9.92 -4.04 0.49
N TYR A 4 9.82 -3.35 1.61
CA TYR A 4 8.61 -3.21 2.40
C TYR A 4 8.26 -1.72 2.55
N ILE A 5 7.05 -1.34 2.12
CA ILE A 5 6.53 0.00 2.40
C ILE A 5 5.71 -0.08 3.68
N ASP A 6 6.17 0.59 4.71
CA ASP A 6 5.57 0.59 6.04
C ASP A 6 4.93 1.93 6.38
N LEU A 7 3.92 1.91 7.23
CA LEU A 7 3.22 3.08 7.73
C LEU A 7 3.34 3.17 9.25
N ASP A 8 3.89 4.28 9.71
CA ASP A 8 3.85 4.69 11.11
C ASP A 8 2.55 5.48 11.36
N LEU A 9 1.59 4.84 12.02
CA LEU A 9 0.27 5.42 12.29
C LEU A 9 0.35 6.66 13.20
N GLU A 10 1.33 6.72 14.10
CA GLU A 10 1.48 7.85 15.05
C GLU A 10 1.95 9.12 14.34
N LYS A 11 2.66 8.98 13.23
CA LYS A 11 3.17 10.10 12.43
C LYS A 11 2.23 10.50 11.28
N CYS A 12 1.25 9.69 10.95
CA CYS A 12 0.34 10.00 9.84
C CYS A 12 -0.60 11.14 10.22
N SER A 13 -0.58 12.23 9.46
CA SER A 13 -1.44 13.41 9.65
C SER A 13 -2.65 13.43 8.71
N ALA A 14 -2.88 12.39 7.92
CA ALA A 14 -3.94 12.33 6.90
C ALA A 14 -3.89 13.47 5.85
N CYS A 15 -2.73 14.06 5.60
CA CYS A 15 -2.59 15.21 4.70
C CYS A 15 -2.91 14.93 3.22
N GLY A 16 -3.01 13.66 2.81
CA GLY A 16 -3.36 13.26 1.44
C GLY A 16 -2.23 13.35 0.41
N ALA A 17 -1.06 13.92 0.73
CA ALA A 17 0.04 14.08 -0.22
C ALA A 17 0.45 12.77 -0.91
N CYS A 18 0.46 11.66 -0.17
CA CYS A 18 0.77 10.33 -0.71
C CYS A 18 -0.26 9.82 -1.72
N ALA A 19 -1.53 10.18 -1.56
CA ALA A 19 -2.58 9.83 -2.51
C ALA A 19 -2.43 10.63 -3.80
N VAL A 20 -2.22 11.94 -3.71
CA VAL A 20 -2.00 12.82 -4.86
C VAL A 20 -0.76 12.39 -5.65
N ALA A 21 0.37 12.14 -4.96
CA ALA A 21 1.59 11.66 -5.62
C ALA A 21 1.42 10.28 -6.27
N CYS A 22 0.55 9.42 -5.73
CA CYS A 22 0.20 8.14 -6.35
C CYS A 22 -0.61 8.34 -7.63
N MET A 23 -1.54 9.29 -7.65
CA MET A 23 -2.33 9.62 -8.85
C MET A 23 -1.44 10.18 -9.95
N ASP A 24 -0.59 11.15 -9.62
CA ASP A 24 0.36 11.76 -10.55
C ASP A 24 1.33 10.71 -11.15
N GLN A 25 1.91 9.86 -10.31
CA GLN A 25 2.86 8.82 -10.75
C GLN A 25 2.27 7.77 -11.69
N ASN A 26 0.97 7.52 -11.60
CA ASN A 26 0.29 6.45 -12.33
C ASN A 26 -0.71 6.99 -13.36
N ASP A 27 -0.66 8.26 -13.70
CA ASP A 27 -1.57 8.94 -14.67
C ASP A 27 -3.05 8.66 -14.39
N ILE A 28 -3.42 8.62 -13.08
CA ILE A 28 -4.80 8.33 -12.65
C ILE A 28 -5.66 9.57 -12.83
N ASP A 29 -6.77 9.44 -13.54
CA ASP A 29 -7.73 10.52 -13.71
C ASP A 29 -8.41 10.90 -12.38
N THR A 30 -8.03 12.07 -11.86
CA THR A 30 -8.51 12.58 -10.56
C THR A 30 -10.01 12.83 -10.50
N GLN A 31 -10.70 12.92 -11.66
CA GLN A 31 -12.14 13.19 -11.70
C GLN A 31 -12.99 11.93 -11.62
N SER A 32 -12.43 10.78 -11.97
CA SER A 32 -13.22 9.56 -12.18
C SER A 32 -12.63 8.29 -11.56
N GLU A 33 -11.38 8.32 -11.12
CA GLU A 33 -10.69 7.16 -10.57
C GLU A 33 -10.12 7.46 -9.19
N THR A 34 -9.91 6.41 -8.40
CA THR A 34 -9.34 6.51 -7.06
C THR A 34 -7.84 6.21 -7.08
N PRO A 35 -7.03 6.84 -6.22
CA PRO A 35 -5.62 6.52 -6.11
C PRO A 35 -5.42 5.07 -5.65
N PHE A 36 -4.27 4.47 -5.99
CA PHE A 36 -3.91 3.15 -5.47
C PHE A 36 -3.53 3.18 -3.99
N ARG A 37 -3.33 4.37 -3.43
CA ARG A 37 -3.10 4.63 -2.01
C ARG A 37 -4.18 5.57 -1.50
N ASN A 38 -4.95 5.09 -0.53
CA ASN A 38 -6.07 5.82 0.07
C ASN A 38 -5.74 6.23 1.50
N VAL A 39 -6.23 7.41 1.89
CA VAL A 39 -6.06 7.96 3.23
C VAL A 39 -7.40 7.93 3.95
N PHE A 40 -7.38 7.38 5.16
CA PHE A 40 -8.56 7.22 6.00
C PHE A 40 -8.36 7.95 7.33
N ALA A 41 -9.41 8.60 7.79
CA ALA A 41 -9.56 9.06 9.17
C ALA A 41 -10.60 8.17 9.85
N VAL A 42 -10.21 7.50 10.92
CA VAL A 42 -11.09 6.59 11.66
C VAL A 42 -11.22 7.11 13.09
N ASP A 43 -12.45 7.38 13.51
CA ASP A 43 -12.74 7.74 14.90
C ASP A 43 -12.55 6.50 15.79
N LYS A 44 -11.55 6.51 16.65
CA LYS A 44 -11.37 5.53 17.69
C LYS A 44 -12.07 6.04 18.96
N LYS A 45 -13.05 5.30 19.45
CA LYS A 45 -13.63 5.58 20.78
C LYS A 45 -12.64 5.14 21.85
N GLY A 46 -11.80 6.05 22.30
CA GLY A 46 -10.97 5.86 23.48
C GLY A 46 -11.79 5.91 24.77
N LYS A 47 -11.19 5.55 25.92
CA LYS A 47 -11.82 5.62 27.24
C LYS A 47 -12.19 7.06 27.64
N ASP A 48 -11.48 8.05 27.09
CA ASP A 48 -11.55 9.47 27.50
C ASP A 48 -11.98 10.44 26.37
N GLY A 49 -12.53 9.93 25.26
CA GLY A 49 -12.99 10.78 24.15
C GLY A 49 -12.73 10.19 22.76
N LYS A 50 -12.98 10.97 21.72
CA LYS A 50 -12.72 10.59 20.34
C LYS A 50 -11.26 10.81 20.02
N GLU A 51 -10.53 9.75 19.82
CA GLU A 51 -9.20 9.76 19.22
C GLU A 51 -9.33 9.48 17.72
N ALA A 52 -8.86 10.38 16.87
CA ALA A 52 -8.78 10.12 15.44
C ALA A 52 -7.50 9.35 15.14
N VAL A 53 -7.62 8.20 14.51
CA VAL A 53 -6.48 7.45 13.95
C VAL A 53 -6.46 7.65 12.44
N TYR A 54 -5.32 8.04 11.93
CA TYR A 54 -5.12 8.27 10.51
C TYR A 54 -4.32 7.12 9.89
N ALA A 55 -4.77 6.64 8.73
CA ALA A 55 -4.12 5.55 8.04
C ALA A 55 -4.02 5.83 6.54
N SER A 56 -2.86 5.57 5.97
CA SER A 56 -2.62 5.59 4.53
C SER A 56 -2.40 4.16 4.04
N ILE A 57 -3.36 3.61 3.32
CA ILE A 57 -3.42 2.20 2.95
C ILE A 57 -3.23 2.04 1.43
N ALA A 58 -2.42 1.07 1.04
CA ALA A 58 -2.22 0.61 -0.33
C ALA A 58 -2.02 -0.91 -0.33
N CYS A 59 -1.61 -1.49 -1.47
CA CYS A 59 -1.28 -2.91 -1.52
C CYS A 59 -0.19 -3.26 -0.49
N MET A 60 -0.42 -4.34 0.26
CA MET A 60 0.53 -4.84 1.27
C MET A 60 1.57 -5.77 0.67
N HIS A 61 1.52 -6.03 -0.63
CA HIS A 61 2.43 -6.95 -1.34
C HIS A 61 2.63 -8.27 -0.59
N CYS A 62 1.52 -8.88 -0.14
CA CYS A 62 1.50 -10.08 0.72
C CYS A 62 2.46 -11.17 0.22
N ALA A 63 3.10 -11.89 1.15
CA ALA A 63 3.95 -13.02 0.81
C ALA A 63 3.13 -14.11 0.08
N ASP A 64 2.03 -14.54 0.70
CA ASP A 64 1.01 -15.40 0.08
C ASP A 64 -0.11 -14.50 -0.44
N ALA A 65 -0.02 -14.09 -1.70
CA ALA A 65 -0.93 -13.13 -2.30
C ALA A 65 -2.19 -13.81 -2.86
N PRO A 66 -3.34 -13.83 -2.14
CA PRO A 66 -4.54 -14.53 -2.60
C PRO A 66 -5.13 -13.93 -3.88
N CYS A 67 -4.82 -12.66 -4.17
CA CYS A 67 -5.22 -12.03 -5.42
C CYS A 67 -4.48 -12.60 -6.63
N VAL A 68 -3.24 -13.09 -6.45
CA VAL A 68 -2.47 -13.76 -7.51
C VAL A 68 -3.08 -15.12 -7.81
N THR A 69 -3.25 -15.96 -6.79
CA THR A 69 -3.85 -17.30 -6.94
C THR A 69 -5.31 -17.25 -7.39
N GLY A 70 -6.04 -16.19 -7.04
CA GLY A 70 -7.43 -15.99 -7.43
C GLY A 70 -7.64 -15.42 -8.84
N CYS A 71 -6.59 -15.08 -9.59
CA CYS A 71 -6.74 -14.51 -10.91
C CYS A 71 -6.81 -15.60 -12.00
N PRO A 72 -7.98 -15.82 -12.65
CA PRO A 72 -8.15 -16.91 -13.61
C PRO A 72 -7.36 -16.72 -14.92
N VAL A 73 -6.93 -15.50 -15.20
CA VAL A 73 -6.23 -15.14 -16.44
C VAL A 73 -4.77 -14.70 -16.20
N GLY A 74 -4.26 -14.86 -14.97
CA GLY A 74 -2.85 -14.61 -14.65
C GLY A 74 -2.38 -13.16 -14.76
N CYS A 75 -3.29 -12.17 -14.58
CA CYS A 75 -2.94 -10.76 -14.65
C CYS A 75 -2.10 -10.26 -13.47
N LEU A 76 -1.99 -11.04 -12.41
CA LEU A 76 -1.25 -10.71 -11.19
C LEU A 76 -0.11 -11.71 -11.02
N THR A 77 1.06 -11.21 -10.71
CA THR A 77 2.26 -12.02 -10.51
C THR A 77 2.98 -11.60 -9.23
N LYS A 78 3.68 -12.54 -8.64
CA LYS A 78 4.59 -12.28 -7.52
C LYS A 78 6.00 -12.20 -8.07
N ASP A 79 6.66 -11.07 -7.86
CA ASP A 79 8.08 -10.92 -8.15
C ASP A 79 8.88 -11.44 -6.95
N GLU A 80 9.64 -12.49 -7.15
CA GLU A 80 10.43 -13.16 -6.10
C GLU A 80 11.62 -12.32 -5.65
N ASP A 81 12.21 -11.52 -6.54
CA ASP A 81 13.40 -10.71 -6.27
C ASP A 81 13.09 -9.51 -5.39
N THR A 82 12.00 -8.80 -5.70
CA THR A 82 11.58 -7.59 -4.96
C THR A 82 10.53 -7.87 -3.90
N GLY A 83 9.85 -9.01 -3.98
CA GLY A 83 8.70 -9.32 -3.13
C GLY A 83 7.44 -8.51 -3.47
N LEU A 84 7.43 -7.76 -4.56
CA LEU A 84 6.26 -7.01 -4.99
C LEU A 84 5.22 -7.91 -5.65
N THR A 85 3.96 -7.55 -5.53
CA THR A 85 2.89 -8.14 -6.32
C THR A 85 2.61 -7.19 -7.47
N LEU A 86 3.02 -7.57 -8.66
CA LEU A 86 2.89 -6.82 -9.89
C LEU A 86 1.61 -7.17 -10.63
N TYR A 87 1.25 -6.38 -11.65
CA TYR A 87 0.11 -6.69 -12.52
C TYR A 87 0.35 -6.22 -13.96
N ASP A 88 -0.19 -7.01 -14.89
CA ASP A 88 -0.43 -6.62 -16.27
C ASP A 88 -1.91 -6.86 -16.57
N ASN A 89 -2.66 -5.79 -16.77
CA ASN A 89 -4.10 -5.86 -16.97
C ASN A 89 -4.51 -5.97 -18.46
N THR A 90 -3.56 -6.21 -19.36
CA THR A 90 -3.82 -6.35 -20.81
C THR A 90 -4.90 -7.40 -21.08
N ASN A 91 -4.80 -8.56 -20.45
CA ASN A 91 -5.73 -9.68 -20.60
C ASN A 91 -6.81 -9.73 -19.51
N CYS A 92 -6.95 -8.67 -18.71
CA CYS A 92 -7.93 -8.64 -17.62
C CYS A 92 -9.35 -8.68 -18.18
N ILE A 93 -10.16 -9.61 -17.65
CA ILE A 93 -11.57 -9.82 -18.04
C ILE A 93 -12.56 -9.13 -17.08
N GLY A 94 -12.09 -8.38 -16.09
CA GLY A 94 -12.93 -7.67 -15.14
C GLY A 94 -13.78 -8.56 -14.23
N CYS A 95 -13.35 -9.78 -13.93
CA CYS A 95 -14.13 -10.74 -13.13
C CYS A 95 -14.20 -10.44 -11.63
N HIS A 96 -13.44 -9.46 -11.13
CA HIS A 96 -13.36 -9.04 -9.73
C HIS A 96 -12.84 -10.09 -8.72
N SER A 97 -12.44 -11.30 -9.14
CA SER A 97 -11.95 -12.34 -8.24
C SER A 97 -10.78 -11.86 -7.37
N CYS A 98 -9.87 -11.06 -7.92
CA CYS A 98 -8.74 -10.50 -7.16
C CYS A 98 -9.18 -9.52 -6.06
N ALA A 99 -10.22 -8.74 -6.28
CA ALA A 99 -10.78 -7.84 -5.28
C ALA A 99 -11.50 -8.61 -4.17
N MET A 100 -12.26 -9.65 -4.52
CA MET A 100 -12.94 -10.52 -3.56
C MET A 100 -11.94 -11.35 -2.74
N ALA A 101 -10.83 -11.78 -3.33
CA ALA A 101 -9.79 -12.52 -2.63
C ALA A 101 -8.92 -11.66 -1.71
N CYS A 102 -8.86 -10.34 -1.95
CA CYS A 102 -8.01 -9.44 -1.17
C CYS A 102 -8.66 -9.11 0.19
N PRO A 103 -8.02 -9.46 1.34
CA PRO A 103 -8.59 -9.16 2.65
C PRO A 103 -8.66 -7.66 2.97
N PHE A 104 -7.97 -6.84 2.17
CA PHE A 104 -7.91 -5.38 2.33
C PHE A 104 -8.72 -4.62 1.25
N GLY A 105 -9.34 -5.32 0.29
CA GLY A 105 -10.11 -4.70 -0.78
C GLY A 105 -9.32 -3.77 -1.69
N ILE A 106 -8.03 -4.02 -1.91
CA ILE A 106 -7.12 -3.11 -2.61
C ILE A 106 -7.33 -3.04 -4.13
N PRO A 107 -7.50 -4.15 -4.87
CA PRO A 107 -7.69 -4.07 -6.32
C PRO A 107 -8.90 -3.23 -6.68
N SER A 108 -8.69 -2.22 -7.54
CA SER A 108 -9.72 -1.37 -8.13
C SER A 108 -9.85 -1.65 -9.63
N PHE A 109 -10.80 -1.01 -10.28
CA PHE A 109 -11.06 -1.22 -11.70
C PHE A 109 -11.18 0.14 -12.38
N ASN A 110 -10.49 0.30 -13.50
CA ASN A 110 -10.55 1.51 -14.31
C ASN A 110 -11.87 1.61 -15.11
N LYS A 111 -12.03 2.69 -15.87
CA LYS A 111 -13.21 2.94 -16.72
C LYS A 111 -13.51 1.83 -17.74
N MET A 112 -12.49 1.06 -18.13
CA MET A 112 -12.63 -0.08 -19.05
C MET A 112 -12.96 -1.40 -18.31
N GLY A 113 -13.18 -1.35 -17.00
CA GLY A 113 -13.43 -2.53 -16.19
C GLY A 113 -12.20 -3.41 -15.96
N LYS A 114 -11.00 -2.93 -16.28
CA LYS A 114 -9.76 -3.66 -16.06
C LYS A 114 -9.18 -3.36 -14.68
N MET A 115 -8.67 -4.41 -14.03
CA MET A 115 -8.08 -4.31 -12.70
C MET A 115 -6.82 -3.44 -12.70
N GLN A 116 -6.68 -2.66 -11.65
CA GLN A 116 -5.48 -1.89 -11.34
C GLN A 116 -5.24 -1.85 -9.83
N LYS A 117 -3.99 -1.68 -9.41
CA LYS A 117 -3.61 -1.56 -8.01
C LYS A 117 -2.20 -1.00 -7.86
N CYS A 118 -1.81 -0.67 -6.65
CA CYS A 118 -0.42 -0.33 -6.33
C CYS A 118 0.52 -1.50 -6.70
N ASP A 119 1.54 -1.19 -7.47
CA ASP A 119 2.65 -2.07 -7.86
C ASP A 119 3.93 -1.83 -7.02
N GLY A 120 3.85 -0.97 -5.99
CA GLY A 120 5.00 -0.55 -5.20
C GLY A 120 5.85 0.50 -5.89
N CYS A 121 5.38 1.11 -6.98
CA CYS A 121 6.17 1.94 -7.88
C CYS A 121 7.42 1.20 -8.41
N ALA A 122 7.23 -0.03 -8.90
CA ALA A 122 8.31 -0.94 -9.31
C ALA A 122 9.30 -0.25 -10.27
N GLU A 123 8.80 0.46 -11.28
CA GLU A 123 9.63 1.21 -12.23
C GLU A 123 10.55 2.23 -11.55
N ARG A 124 10.03 2.98 -10.56
CA ARG A 124 10.86 3.92 -9.79
C ARG A 124 11.96 3.19 -9.02
N GLN A 125 11.62 2.06 -8.40
CA GLN A 125 12.57 1.27 -7.62
C GLN A 125 13.66 0.66 -8.48
N LEU A 126 13.36 0.24 -9.71
CA LEU A 126 14.35 -0.22 -10.70
C LEU A 126 15.41 0.87 -10.99
N HIS A 127 15.01 2.14 -10.95
CA HIS A 127 15.91 3.28 -11.12
C HIS A 127 16.48 3.83 -9.82
N GLY A 128 16.43 3.08 -8.71
CA GLY A 128 16.96 3.50 -7.40
C GLY A 128 16.21 4.66 -6.74
N MET A 129 14.97 4.93 -7.20
CA MET A 129 14.14 5.99 -6.64
C MET A 129 13.13 5.42 -5.65
N GLU A 130 12.87 6.15 -4.57
CA GLU A 130 11.82 5.79 -3.62
C GLU A 130 10.43 5.81 -4.28
N PRO A 131 9.48 4.98 -3.80
CA PRO A 131 8.07 5.08 -4.17
C PRO A 131 7.55 6.51 -4.00
N ALA A 132 6.76 7.01 -4.94
CA ALA A 132 6.28 8.39 -4.95
C ALA A 132 5.60 8.79 -3.63
N CYS A 133 4.79 7.92 -3.05
CA CYS A 133 4.09 8.14 -1.79
C CYS A 133 5.03 8.26 -0.57
N VAL A 134 6.17 7.56 -0.58
CA VAL A 134 7.18 7.64 0.48
C VAL A 134 7.91 8.98 0.38
N ARG A 135 8.39 9.30 -0.83
CA ARG A 135 9.17 10.52 -1.09
C ARG A 135 8.45 11.81 -0.69
N VAL A 136 7.13 11.88 -0.88
CA VAL A 136 6.35 13.10 -0.58
C VAL A 136 5.81 13.17 0.83
N CYS A 137 6.00 12.15 1.68
CA CYS A 137 5.43 12.12 3.01
C CYS A 137 6.09 13.16 3.92
N PRO A 138 5.40 14.27 4.29
CA PRO A 138 6.04 15.37 5.01
C PRO A 138 6.36 15.02 6.46
N THR A 139 5.65 14.04 7.03
CA THR A 139 5.84 13.59 8.41
C THR A 139 6.77 12.38 8.53
N GLY A 140 7.22 11.81 7.39
CA GLY A 140 7.99 10.57 7.37
C GLY A 140 7.22 9.37 7.93
N ALA A 141 5.89 9.42 7.88
CA ALA A 141 5.03 8.30 8.30
C ALA A 141 5.14 7.10 7.36
N LEU A 142 5.37 7.35 6.06
CA LEU A 142 5.64 6.30 5.08
C LEU A 142 7.14 6.15 4.90
N LYS A 143 7.62 4.91 4.97
CA LYS A 143 9.02 4.56 4.74
C LYS A 143 9.12 3.28 3.92
N VAL A 144 10.21 3.15 3.17
CA VAL A 144 10.60 1.91 2.52
C VAL A 144 11.77 1.30 3.29
N TYR A 145 11.72 0.00 3.49
CA TYR A 145 12.72 -0.77 4.21
C TYR A 145 13.15 -1.98 3.39
N THR A 146 14.37 -2.39 3.56
CA THR A 146 14.82 -3.74 3.23
C THR A 146 14.22 -4.73 4.23
N GLU A 147 14.32 -6.03 3.95
CA GLU A 147 13.78 -7.06 4.85
C GLU A 147 14.38 -7.00 6.26
N ASP A 148 15.69 -6.80 6.35
CA ASP A 148 16.39 -6.76 7.63
C ASP A 148 16.07 -5.49 8.43
N GLU A 149 16.10 -4.33 7.77
CA GLU A 149 15.67 -3.06 8.37
C GLU A 149 14.22 -3.10 8.86
N TYR A 150 13.33 -3.78 8.11
CA TYR A 150 11.93 -3.93 8.51
C TYR A 150 11.78 -4.79 9.77
N LYS A 151 12.53 -5.90 9.86
CA LYS A 151 12.55 -6.76 11.04
C LYS A 151 13.03 -6.00 12.27
N GLU A 152 14.11 -5.24 12.14
CA GLU A 152 14.67 -4.41 13.22
C GLU A 152 13.68 -3.32 13.65
N ALA A 153 13.11 -2.56 12.70
CA ALA A 153 12.13 -1.51 13.00
C ALA A 153 10.88 -2.06 13.68
N LYS A 154 10.42 -3.25 13.28
CA LYS A 154 9.27 -3.92 13.90
C LYS A 154 9.58 -4.40 15.30
N ALA A 155 10.75 -4.98 15.52
CA ALA A 155 11.20 -5.41 16.85
C ALA A 155 11.32 -4.22 17.81
N GLY A 156 11.93 -3.11 17.36
CA GLY A 156 12.05 -1.89 18.15
C GLY A 156 10.70 -1.32 18.58
N ARG A 157 9.72 -1.25 17.68
CA ARG A 157 8.35 -0.79 18.00
C ARG A 157 7.63 -1.73 19.00
N SER A 158 7.88 -3.03 18.91
CA SER A 158 7.29 -3.99 19.85
C SER A 158 7.88 -3.84 21.24
N ILE A 159 9.19 -3.63 21.35
CA ILE A 159 9.88 -3.38 22.62
C ILE A 159 9.39 -2.06 23.24
N GLN A 160 9.29 -0.98 22.44
CA GLN A 160 8.78 0.31 22.94
C GLN A 160 7.38 0.17 23.52
N LYS A 161 6.47 -0.51 22.84
CA LYS A 161 5.11 -0.76 23.37
C LYS A 161 5.09 -1.54 24.67
N LEU A 162 6.03 -2.45 24.89
CA LEU A 162 6.16 -3.15 26.17
C LEU A 162 6.63 -2.21 27.28
N LEU A 163 7.58 -1.32 26.98
CA LEU A 163 8.07 -0.33 27.93
C LEU A 163 7.02 0.72 28.31
N ASP A 164 6.15 1.11 27.37
CA ASP A 164 5.08 2.08 27.60
C ASP A 164 3.94 1.52 28.52
N VAL A 165 3.90 0.21 28.74
CA VAL A 165 2.90 -0.48 29.59
C VAL A 165 3.46 -0.79 30.99
N LEU A 166 4.78 -0.79 31.15
CA LEU A 166 5.46 -1.04 32.45
C LEU A 166 5.61 0.25 33.26
#